data_478412d3646fd3d43415886ec06e14af
#
_entry.id   478412d3646fd3d43415886ec06e14af
#
_cell.length_a   1.000
_cell.length_b   1.000
_cell.length_c   1.000
_cell.angle_alpha   90.00
_cell.angle_beta   90.00
_cell.angle_gamma   90.00
#
_symmetry.space_group_name_H-M   'P 1'
#
loop_
_entity.id
_entity.type
_entity.pdbx_description
1 polymer ?
#
loop_
_entity_poly.entity_id
_entity_poly.type
_entity_poly.pdbx_seq_one_letter_code
_entity_poly.pdbx_strand_id
1 'polypeptide(L)'
;INAIKIMPVMEFEGNMSWGYNTAFHMALDKRYGSPAKLKELIDLCHQNGIAVILDLALNHVFGRSPLERMWMLDSDNDGWANTNTNGERTTSENPYINLTPKHSYNVGSDLNHFRETGPGGNVTNTYATRTIQYWINEFKIDGYRWDLTKGFTNSCTSLDEGCTNGYQSDRVAKLKWYADNQWAADPNSLVIFEHLGTGGSASEEVEWANYLRNGDAKGILQWRKMTDPYANLL
;
A
#
# COMPACT_ATOMS: atom_id res chain seq x y z
N ILE A 1 -23.76 -9.49 7.05
CA ILE A 1 -22.52 -8.79 6.67
C ILE A 1 -21.98 -8.18 7.95
N ASN A 2 -20.72 -8.45 8.28
CA ASN A 2 -20.06 -7.95 9.49
C ASN A 2 -18.80 -7.11 9.20
N ALA A 3 -18.42 -6.98 7.92
CA ALA A 3 -17.40 -6.06 7.45
C ALA A 3 -17.67 -5.61 6.02
N ILE A 4 -17.27 -4.39 5.68
CA ILE A 4 -17.19 -3.87 4.31
C ILE A 4 -15.75 -3.48 4.00
N LYS A 5 -15.30 -3.77 2.79
CA LYS A 5 -14.03 -3.29 2.24
C LYS A 5 -14.35 -2.19 1.23
N ILE A 6 -13.84 -1.00 1.48
CA ILE A 6 -13.98 0.15 0.59
C ILE A 6 -12.73 0.24 -0.29
N MET A 7 -12.91 0.52 -1.58
CA MET A 7 -11.80 0.78 -2.51
C MET A 7 -10.99 2.00 -2.03
N PRO A 8 -9.75 2.20 -2.55
CA PRO A 8 -8.93 3.29 -2.07
C PRO A 8 -9.65 4.64 -2.15
N VAL A 9 -9.76 5.34 -1.02
CA VAL A 9 -10.44 6.63 -0.91
C VAL A 9 -9.47 7.81 -0.91
N MET A 10 -8.16 7.53 -0.95
CA MET A 10 -7.11 8.54 -0.97
C MET A 10 -7.15 9.34 -2.27
N GLU A 11 -6.74 10.61 -2.20
CA GLU A 11 -6.70 11.50 -3.37
C GLU A 11 -5.83 10.89 -4.47
N PHE A 12 -6.46 10.65 -5.60
CA PHE A 12 -5.85 10.02 -6.77
C PHE A 12 -5.62 11.02 -7.90
N GLU A 13 -4.83 10.62 -8.88
CA GLU A 13 -4.55 11.41 -10.05
C GLU A 13 -5.72 11.37 -11.05
N GLY A 14 -6.11 12.53 -11.57
CA GLY A 14 -7.21 12.65 -12.52
C GLY A 14 -8.57 12.85 -11.86
N ASN A 15 -9.62 12.61 -12.63
CA ASN A 15 -11.01 12.86 -12.23
C ASN A 15 -11.85 11.58 -12.10
N MET A 16 -11.38 10.46 -12.62
CA MET A 16 -12.03 9.15 -12.56
C MET A 16 -10.98 8.07 -12.36
N SER A 17 -11.12 7.30 -11.29
CA SER A 17 -10.22 6.20 -10.96
C SER A 17 -10.90 5.22 -10.01
N TRP A 18 -10.37 4.02 -9.96
CA TRP A 18 -10.65 3.07 -8.89
C TRP A 18 -9.89 3.39 -7.60
N GLY A 19 -9.03 4.44 -7.61
CA GLY A 19 -8.27 4.91 -6.46
C GLY A 19 -6.85 4.37 -6.35
N TYR A 20 -6.43 3.43 -7.22
CA TYR A 20 -5.10 2.81 -7.14
C TYR A 20 -3.97 3.68 -7.72
N ASN A 21 -4.28 4.79 -8.38
CA ASN A 21 -3.31 5.78 -8.83
C ASN A 21 -3.16 6.92 -7.81
N THR A 22 -2.85 6.55 -6.59
CA THR A 22 -2.77 7.46 -5.45
C THR A 22 -1.66 8.50 -5.61
N ALA A 23 -2.00 9.76 -5.40
CA ALA A 23 -1.06 10.88 -5.36
C ALA A 23 -0.83 11.39 -3.93
N PHE A 24 -1.86 11.39 -3.07
CA PHE A 24 -1.80 11.90 -1.70
C PHE A 24 -2.44 10.91 -0.73
N HIS A 25 -1.61 10.07 -0.09
CA HIS A 25 -2.09 8.99 0.78
C HIS A 25 -2.80 9.44 2.05
N MET A 26 -2.60 10.67 2.52
CA MET A 26 -3.23 11.22 3.74
C MET A 26 -4.30 12.27 3.42
N ALA A 27 -4.85 12.25 2.22
CA ALA A 27 -5.96 13.12 1.82
C ALA A 27 -7.12 12.28 1.27
N LEU A 28 -8.35 12.60 1.66
CA LEU A 28 -9.54 12.01 1.06
C LEU A 28 -9.78 12.63 -0.31
N ASP A 29 -10.04 11.81 -1.33
CA ASP A 29 -10.39 12.31 -2.65
C ASP A 29 -11.75 13.02 -2.61
N LYS A 30 -11.78 14.19 -3.23
CA LYS A 30 -12.97 15.06 -3.30
C LYS A 30 -14.20 14.41 -3.94
N ARG A 31 -14.01 13.37 -4.76
CA ARG A 31 -15.11 12.64 -5.42
C ARG A 31 -15.86 11.73 -4.46
N TYR A 32 -15.24 11.32 -3.36
CA TYR A 32 -15.87 10.54 -2.30
C TYR A 32 -16.56 11.39 -1.24
N GLY A 33 -16.58 12.72 -1.41
CA GLY A 33 -17.22 13.65 -0.50
C GLY A 33 -16.26 14.22 0.55
N SER A 34 -16.81 14.75 1.63
CA SER A 34 -16.03 15.38 2.69
C SER A 34 -15.54 14.35 3.73
N PRO A 35 -14.45 14.66 4.46
CA PRO A 35 -14.01 13.85 5.60
C PRO A 35 -15.14 13.58 6.62
N ALA A 36 -16.01 14.57 6.86
CA ALA A 36 -17.15 14.42 7.77
C ALA A 36 -18.13 13.34 7.27
N LYS A 37 -18.36 13.25 5.95
CA LYS A 37 -19.26 12.23 5.38
C LYS A 37 -18.66 10.82 5.41
N LEU A 38 -17.36 10.69 5.26
CA LEU A 38 -16.69 9.40 5.45
C LEU A 38 -16.78 8.96 6.92
N LYS A 39 -16.54 9.87 7.87
CA LYS A 39 -16.70 9.58 9.31
C LYS A 39 -18.13 9.17 9.65
N GLU A 40 -19.13 9.85 9.09
CA GLU A 40 -20.54 9.50 9.25
C GLU A 40 -20.85 8.09 8.73
N LEU A 41 -20.31 7.70 7.57
CA LEU A 41 -20.46 6.36 7.02
C LEU A 41 -19.84 5.31 7.96
N ILE A 42 -18.64 5.56 8.45
CA ILE A 42 -17.92 4.64 9.35
C ILE A 42 -18.69 4.50 10.67
N ASP A 43 -19.16 5.61 11.24
CA ASP A 43 -19.97 5.60 12.47
C ASP A 43 -21.26 4.80 12.29
N LEU A 44 -21.97 4.99 11.17
CA LEU A 44 -23.17 4.19 10.86
C LEU A 44 -22.86 2.70 10.71
N CYS A 45 -21.73 2.35 10.10
CA CYS A 45 -21.28 0.96 10.02
C CYS A 45 -21.07 0.37 11.43
N HIS A 46 -20.34 1.09 12.29
CA HIS A 46 -20.06 0.66 13.66
C HIS A 46 -21.31 0.51 14.50
N GLN A 47 -22.28 1.43 14.38
CA GLN A 47 -23.59 1.33 15.06
C GLN A 47 -24.37 0.07 14.65
N ASN A 48 -24.08 -0.48 13.47
CA ASN A 48 -24.69 -1.73 12.97
C ASN A 48 -23.78 -2.96 13.11
N GLY A 49 -22.67 -2.87 13.84
CA GLY A 49 -21.74 -3.97 14.06
C GLY A 49 -20.96 -4.36 12.79
N ILE A 50 -20.74 -3.41 11.87
CA ILE A 50 -20.04 -3.62 10.59
C ILE A 50 -18.67 -2.94 10.66
N ALA A 51 -17.62 -3.71 10.55
CA ALA A 51 -16.25 -3.20 10.44
C ALA A 51 -15.99 -2.56 9.07
N VAL A 52 -15.15 -1.52 9.05
CA VAL A 52 -14.77 -0.82 7.81
C VAL A 52 -13.28 -1.03 7.51
N ILE A 53 -13.00 -1.68 6.39
CA ILE A 53 -11.66 -1.95 5.89
C ILE A 53 -11.37 -1.02 4.72
N LEU A 54 -10.28 -0.26 4.79
CA LEU A 54 -9.81 0.53 3.64
C LEU A 54 -8.82 -0.26 2.79
N ASP A 55 -8.92 -0.07 1.49
CA ASP A 55 -7.89 -0.52 0.54
C ASP A 55 -6.72 0.48 0.55
N LEU A 56 -5.49 0.00 0.67
CA LEU A 56 -4.29 0.82 0.80
C LEU A 56 -3.25 0.44 -0.26
N ALA A 57 -3.14 1.28 -1.30
CA ALA A 57 -2.09 1.18 -2.30
C ALA A 57 -0.87 2.01 -1.85
N LEU A 58 0.07 1.39 -1.12
CA LEU A 58 1.23 2.06 -0.53
C LEU A 58 2.57 1.50 -1.06
N ASN A 59 2.53 0.75 -2.14
CA ASN A 59 3.73 0.26 -2.83
C ASN A 59 4.25 1.26 -3.87
N HIS A 60 3.41 2.19 -4.34
CA HIS A 60 3.72 3.16 -5.38
C HIS A 60 3.01 4.51 -5.15
N VAL A 61 3.41 5.50 -5.94
CA VAL A 61 2.74 6.81 -6.08
C VAL A 61 2.61 7.17 -7.56
N PHE A 62 1.70 8.10 -7.86
CA PHE A 62 1.56 8.66 -9.21
C PHE A 62 2.11 10.09 -9.29
N GLY A 63 2.39 10.54 -10.52
CA GLY A 63 3.21 11.70 -10.84
C GLY A 63 2.80 13.05 -10.21
N ARG A 64 1.56 13.18 -9.71
CA ARG A 64 1.16 14.36 -8.92
C ARG A 64 1.61 14.31 -7.46
N SER A 65 2.12 13.18 -7.00
CA SER A 65 2.59 13.07 -5.63
C SER A 65 3.73 14.05 -5.32
N PRO A 66 3.67 14.78 -4.20
CA PRO A 66 4.79 15.61 -3.79
C PRO A 66 6.06 14.79 -3.51
N LEU A 67 5.94 13.49 -3.18
CA LEU A 67 7.08 12.59 -2.98
C LEU A 67 7.90 12.40 -4.26
N GLU A 68 7.29 12.58 -5.41
CA GLU A 68 7.95 12.52 -6.70
C GLU A 68 8.33 13.91 -7.21
N ARG A 69 7.38 14.82 -7.22
CA ARG A 69 7.56 16.16 -7.83
C ARG A 69 8.65 17.01 -7.20
N MET A 70 8.92 16.86 -5.91
CA MET A 70 9.99 17.63 -5.26
C MET A 70 11.40 17.21 -5.70
N TRP A 71 11.56 16.08 -6.39
CA TRP A 71 12.84 15.55 -6.86
C TRP A 71 12.80 15.05 -8.31
N MET A 72 11.88 15.55 -9.13
CA MET A 72 11.80 15.16 -10.53
C MET A 72 12.63 16.05 -11.44
N LEU A 73 13.03 15.51 -12.58
CA LEU A 73 13.43 16.27 -13.75
C LEU A 73 12.16 16.58 -14.54
N ASP A 74 11.83 17.85 -14.64
CA ASP A 74 10.74 18.39 -15.44
C ASP A 74 11.38 19.16 -16.59
N SER A 75 11.60 18.45 -17.72
CA SER A 75 12.39 18.96 -18.83
C SER A 75 11.57 19.88 -19.75
N ASP A 76 10.26 19.80 -19.73
CA ASP A 76 9.36 20.64 -20.52
C ASP A 76 8.62 21.69 -19.67
N ASN A 77 8.84 21.69 -18.35
CA ASN A 77 8.22 22.59 -17.37
C ASN A 77 6.69 22.54 -17.33
N ASP A 78 6.10 21.39 -17.64
CA ASP A 78 4.65 21.20 -17.56
C ASP A 78 4.17 20.92 -16.11
N GLY A 79 5.09 20.68 -15.20
CA GLY A 79 4.85 20.39 -13.80
C GLY A 79 4.46 18.95 -13.52
N TRP A 80 4.70 18.04 -14.45
CA TRP A 80 4.41 16.63 -14.33
C TRP A 80 5.67 15.77 -14.33
N ALA A 81 5.73 14.79 -13.46
CA ALA A 81 6.69 13.71 -13.57
C ALA A 81 6.07 12.63 -14.45
N ASN A 82 6.13 12.77 -15.76
CA ASN A 82 5.66 11.72 -16.62
C ASN A 82 6.83 10.94 -17.21
N THR A 83 7.05 9.77 -16.68
CA THR A 83 8.18 8.88 -17.02
C THR A 83 8.18 8.40 -18.48
N ASN A 84 7.15 8.72 -19.26
CA ASN A 84 6.94 8.17 -20.60
C ASN A 84 7.25 9.16 -21.72
N THR A 85 7.47 10.42 -21.43
CA THR A 85 7.75 11.45 -22.43
C THR A 85 8.93 12.32 -22.00
N ASN A 86 9.82 12.60 -22.92
CA ASN A 86 10.94 13.58 -22.80
C ASN A 86 12.01 13.30 -21.73
N GLY A 87 12.08 12.08 -21.15
CA GLY A 87 13.10 11.73 -20.17
C GLY A 87 12.87 12.29 -18.77
N GLU A 88 11.67 12.75 -18.49
CA GLU A 88 11.24 13.15 -17.16
C GLU A 88 11.22 11.95 -16.24
N ARG A 89 11.81 12.06 -15.09
CA ARG A 89 11.93 11.00 -14.11
C ARG A 89 12.31 11.57 -12.75
N THR A 90 12.03 10.82 -11.72
CA THR A 90 12.60 11.08 -10.41
C THR A 90 14.12 11.10 -10.47
N THR A 91 14.76 11.97 -9.72
CA THR A 91 16.22 12.03 -9.62
C THR A 91 16.75 10.97 -8.66
N SER A 92 18.04 10.65 -8.77
CA SER A 92 18.73 9.74 -7.83
C SER A 92 18.78 10.27 -6.39
N GLU A 93 18.51 11.55 -6.20
CA GLU A 93 18.46 12.22 -4.89
C GLU A 93 17.11 12.02 -4.19
N ASN A 94 16.08 11.57 -4.91
CA ASN A 94 14.77 11.34 -4.32
C ASN A 94 14.86 10.31 -3.18
N PRO A 95 14.54 10.70 -1.94
CA PRO A 95 14.65 9.77 -0.81
C PRO A 95 13.50 8.78 -0.71
N TYR A 96 12.40 8.98 -1.46
CA TYR A 96 11.17 8.19 -1.37
C TYR A 96 11.01 7.17 -2.49
N ILE A 97 11.57 7.43 -3.67
CA ILE A 97 11.28 6.69 -4.90
C ILE A 97 12.52 5.91 -5.37
N ASN A 98 12.29 4.70 -5.84
CA ASN A 98 13.30 3.95 -6.58
C ASN A 98 13.49 4.53 -7.98
N LEU A 99 14.73 4.84 -8.38
CA LEU A 99 15.02 5.35 -9.72
C LEU A 99 14.55 4.38 -10.83
N THR A 100 14.61 3.10 -10.54
CA THR A 100 14.06 2.02 -11.36
C THR A 100 13.27 1.08 -10.46
N PRO A 101 12.07 0.66 -10.88
CA PRO A 101 11.24 -0.22 -10.06
C PRO A 101 11.93 -1.52 -9.67
N LYS A 102 11.65 -1.99 -8.47
CA LYS A 102 12.27 -3.17 -7.85
C LYS A 102 11.37 -4.41 -7.87
N HIS A 103 10.29 -4.36 -8.63
CA HIS A 103 9.39 -5.50 -8.86
C HIS A 103 8.71 -5.38 -10.23
N SER A 104 8.27 -6.50 -10.80
CA SER A 104 7.72 -6.56 -12.16
C SER A 104 6.28 -6.07 -12.31
N TYR A 105 5.57 -5.87 -11.21
CA TYR A 105 4.16 -5.42 -11.21
C TYR A 105 4.01 -3.92 -10.94
N ASN A 106 5.06 -3.14 -11.20
CA ASN A 106 5.03 -1.71 -10.93
C ASN A 106 4.03 -0.97 -11.82
N VAL A 107 3.31 -0.05 -11.18
CA VAL A 107 2.50 1.00 -11.80
C VAL A 107 2.87 2.33 -11.14
N GLY A 108 2.97 3.40 -11.92
CA GLY A 108 3.49 4.69 -11.37
C GLY A 108 4.93 4.59 -10.90
N SER A 109 5.27 5.28 -9.83
CA SER A 109 6.62 5.35 -9.26
C SER A 109 6.74 4.50 -8.00
N ASP A 110 7.68 3.56 -8.03
CA ASP A 110 7.93 2.56 -6.99
C ASP A 110 8.49 3.21 -5.71
N LEU A 111 7.78 3.06 -4.58
CA LEU A 111 8.22 3.57 -3.28
C LEU A 111 9.37 2.74 -2.70
N ASN A 112 10.46 3.41 -2.35
CA ASN A 112 11.63 2.77 -1.75
C ASN A 112 11.48 2.61 -0.24
N HIS A 113 10.95 1.48 0.19
CA HIS A 113 10.77 1.15 1.61
C HIS A 113 12.06 0.74 2.34
N PHE A 114 13.19 0.67 1.64
CA PHE A 114 14.46 0.14 2.17
C PHE A 114 15.61 1.15 2.14
N ARG A 115 15.40 2.33 1.56
CA ARG A 115 16.45 3.33 1.51
C ARG A 115 16.74 3.89 2.90
N GLU A 116 17.91 3.61 3.39
CA GLU A 116 18.46 4.30 4.56
C GLU A 116 19.06 5.62 4.10
N THR A 117 18.50 6.73 4.56
CA THR A 117 18.98 8.06 4.21
C THR A 117 19.34 8.83 5.47
N GLY A 118 20.60 9.22 5.59
CA GLY A 118 21.12 10.22 6.50
C GLY A 118 20.65 10.14 7.96
N PRO A 119 20.77 11.23 8.74
CA PRO A 119 20.46 11.27 10.16
C PRO A 119 18.99 11.03 10.53
N GLY A 120 18.08 11.06 9.55
CA GLY A 120 16.63 10.90 9.76
C GLY A 120 16.10 9.48 9.56
N GLY A 121 16.96 8.50 9.23
CA GLY A 121 16.52 7.13 8.91
C GLY A 121 15.75 7.02 7.60
N ASN A 122 14.97 5.95 7.43
CA ASN A 122 14.17 5.73 6.22
C ASN A 122 12.92 6.62 6.23
N VAL A 123 12.94 7.68 5.42
CA VAL A 123 11.84 8.65 5.33
C VAL A 123 10.56 8.04 4.77
N THR A 124 10.67 7.06 3.86
CA THR A 124 9.51 6.33 3.32
C THR A 124 8.82 5.52 4.42
N ASN A 125 9.57 4.87 5.30
CA ASN A 125 9.00 4.15 6.44
C ASN A 125 8.24 5.11 7.38
N THR A 126 8.80 6.29 7.64
CA THR A 126 8.13 7.33 8.44
C THR A 126 6.85 7.80 7.77
N TYR A 127 6.88 8.07 6.46
CA TYR A 127 5.71 8.45 5.68
C TYR A 127 4.63 7.36 5.71
N ALA A 128 5.01 6.12 5.42
CA ALA A 128 4.11 4.98 5.41
C ALA A 128 3.46 4.75 6.79
N THR A 129 4.25 4.78 7.86
CA THR A 129 3.73 4.63 9.23
C THR A 129 2.74 5.74 9.58
N ARG A 130 3.04 6.99 9.22
CA ARG A 130 2.11 8.12 9.42
C ARG A 130 0.82 7.96 8.62
N THR A 131 0.90 7.46 7.39
CA THR A 131 -0.27 7.16 6.55
C THR A 131 -1.15 6.11 7.22
N ILE A 132 -0.57 5.00 7.69
CA ILE A 132 -1.27 3.93 8.38
C ILE A 132 -1.99 4.46 9.64
N GLN A 133 -1.25 5.19 10.46
CA GLN A 133 -1.78 5.74 11.72
C GLN A 133 -2.85 6.81 11.48
N TYR A 134 -2.73 7.62 10.42
CA TYR A 134 -3.65 8.70 10.12
C TYR A 134 -5.09 8.20 9.93
N TRP A 135 -5.31 7.23 9.06
CA TRP A 135 -6.66 6.74 8.78
C TRP A 135 -7.27 5.99 9.97
N ILE A 136 -6.46 5.22 10.70
CA ILE A 136 -6.91 4.55 11.93
C ILE A 136 -7.31 5.57 12.99
N ASN A 137 -6.43 6.54 13.27
CA ASN A 137 -6.65 7.49 14.37
C ASN A 137 -7.70 8.53 14.04
N GLU A 138 -7.72 9.04 12.80
CA GLU A 138 -8.59 10.14 12.38
C GLU A 138 -9.99 9.65 11.97
N PHE A 139 -10.07 8.51 11.27
CA PHE A 139 -11.33 8.01 10.73
C PHE A 139 -11.89 6.79 11.48
N LYS A 140 -11.10 6.19 12.37
CA LYS A 140 -11.52 5.00 13.15
C LYS A 140 -11.88 3.80 12.29
N ILE A 141 -11.14 3.59 11.21
CA ILE A 141 -11.28 2.38 10.40
C ILE A 141 -10.78 1.15 11.17
N ASP A 142 -11.30 -0.02 10.83
CA ASP A 142 -11.00 -1.27 11.53
C ASP A 142 -9.84 -2.06 10.90
N GLY A 143 -9.29 -1.60 9.80
CA GLY A 143 -8.13 -2.25 9.19
C GLY A 143 -7.87 -1.85 7.75
N TYR A 144 -6.87 -2.53 7.16
CA TYR A 144 -6.50 -2.35 5.77
C TYR A 144 -6.46 -3.68 5.01
N ARG A 145 -6.88 -3.60 3.75
CA ARG A 145 -6.41 -4.50 2.72
C ARG A 145 -5.26 -3.81 1.99
N TRP A 146 -4.05 -4.36 2.13
CA TRP A 146 -2.84 -3.85 1.51
C TRP A 146 -2.76 -4.33 0.06
N ASP A 147 -2.83 -3.38 -0.85
CA ASP A 147 -2.78 -3.63 -2.28
C ASP A 147 -1.38 -4.04 -2.72
N LEU A 148 -1.30 -5.03 -3.62
CA LEU A 148 -0.08 -5.43 -4.31
C LEU A 148 1.14 -5.56 -3.37
N THR A 149 1.05 -6.41 -2.34
CA THR A 149 2.16 -6.59 -1.39
C THR A 149 3.44 -7.15 -2.03
N LYS A 150 3.37 -7.70 -3.23
CA LYS A 150 4.57 -8.06 -4.03
C LYS A 150 5.46 -6.86 -4.34
N GLY A 151 4.92 -5.65 -4.33
CA GLY A 151 5.65 -4.40 -4.53
C GLY A 151 6.54 -3.95 -3.36
N PHE A 152 6.48 -4.63 -2.21
CA PHE A 152 7.27 -4.24 -1.02
C PHE A 152 8.63 -4.94 -0.94
N THR A 153 9.30 -5.16 -2.05
CA THR A 153 10.68 -5.67 -2.10
C THR A 153 11.62 -4.66 -2.74
N ASN A 154 12.91 -4.74 -2.41
CA ASN A 154 13.95 -3.98 -3.08
C ASN A 154 15.01 -4.90 -3.72
N SER A 155 14.74 -6.20 -3.74
CA SER A 155 15.68 -7.25 -4.15
C SER A 155 15.56 -7.68 -5.60
N CYS A 156 14.48 -7.25 -6.31
CA CYS A 156 14.21 -7.63 -7.69
C CYS A 156 14.39 -6.46 -8.67
N THR A 157 14.02 -6.68 -9.92
CA THR A 157 13.93 -5.65 -10.97
C THR A 157 12.59 -5.71 -11.67
N SER A 158 12.23 -4.66 -12.40
CA SER A 158 10.97 -4.59 -13.15
C SER A 158 10.86 -5.63 -14.28
N LEU A 159 11.96 -6.21 -14.70
CA LEU A 159 12.02 -7.21 -15.78
C LEU A 159 12.08 -8.65 -15.27
N ASP A 160 12.21 -8.86 -13.96
CA ASP A 160 12.35 -10.18 -13.36
C ASP A 160 11.10 -10.58 -12.58
N GLU A 161 10.12 -11.11 -13.32
CA GLU A 161 8.88 -11.64 -12.73
C GLU A 161 9.14 -12.89 -11.87
N GLY A 162 10.14 -13.71 -12.25
CA GLY A 162 10.54 -14.89 -11.48
C GLY A 162 11.05 -14.52 -10.09
N CYS A 163 11.87 -13.49 -10.00
CA CYS A 163 12.32 -12.93 -8.72
C CYS A 163 11.12 -12.37 -7.93
N THR A 164 10.27 -11.54 -8.54
CA THR A 164 9.11 -10.94 -7.87
C THR A 164 8.14 -11.99 -7.32
N ASN A 165 7.95 -13.10 -8.03
CA ASN A 165 7.13 -14.25 -7.61
C ASN A 165 7.90 -15.27 -6.75
N GLY A 166 9.19 -15.08 -6.54
CA GLY A 166 10.01 -15.82 -5.59
C GLY A 166 9.79 -15.36 -4.14
N TYR A 167 10.34 -16.13 -3.20
CA TYR A 167 10.37 -15.73 -1.79
C TYR A 167 11.37 -14.57 -1.61
N GLN A 168 10.92 -13.49 -0.98
CA GLN A 168 11.73 -12.29 -0.69
C GLN A 168 11.74 -12.02 0.82
N SER A 169 12.86 -12.30 1.48
CA SER A 169 12.99 -12.13 2.93
C SER A 169 12.88 -10.66 3.38
N ASP A 170 13.33 -9.72 2.54
CA ASP A 170 13.21 -8.29 2.77
C ASP A 170 11.73 -7.86 2.83
N ARG A 171 10.93 -8.32 1.86
CA ARG A 171 9.49 -8.09 1.79
C ARG A 171 8.77 -8.67 3.00
N VAL A 172 9.09 -9.91 3.35
CA VAL A 172 8.49 -10.58 4.51
C VAL A 172 8.72 -9.78 5.79
N ALA A 173 9.96 -9.39 6.04
CA ALA A 173 10.33 -8.62 7.23
C ALA A 173 9.69 -7.22 7.23
N LYS A 174 9.69 -6.54 6.07
CA LYS A 174 9.13 -5.20 5.93
C LYS A 174 7.62 -5.17 6.20
N LEU A 175 6.87 -6.11 5.65
CA LEU A 175 5.42 -6.18 5.84
C LEU A 175 5.03 -6.61 7.26
N LYS A 176 5.80 -7.47 7.92
CA LYS A 176 5.65 -7.73 9.37
C LYS A 176 5.83 -6.44 10.18
N TRP A 177 6.87 -5.67 9.87
CA TRP A 177 7.12 -4.40 10.56
C TRP A 177 5.98 -3.39 10.35
N TYR A 178 5.40 -3.30 9.14
CA TYR A 178 4.24 -2.44 8.90
C TYR A 178 2.98 -2.95 9.62
N ALA A 179 2.78 -4.26 9.67
CA ALA A 179 1.68 -4.84 10.46
C ALA A 179 1.80 -4.49 11.96
N ASP A 180 3.01 -4.57 12.52
CA ASP A 180 3.27 -4.16 13.91
C ASP A 180 2.96 -2.67 14.13
N ASN A 181 3.30 -1.79 13.17
CA ASN A 181 2.97 -0.36 13.24
C ASN A 181 1.46 -0.12 13.13
N GLN A 182 0.75 -0.91 12.34
CA GLN A 182 -0.72 -0.87 12.25
C GLN A 182 -1.35 -1.29 13.58
N TRP A 183 -0.90 -2.39 14.19
CA TRP A 183 -1.36 -2.85 15.49
C TRP A 183 -0.94 -1.95 16.65
N ALA A 184 0.15 -1.20 16.51
CA ALA A 184 0.52 -0.19 17.49
C ALA A 184 -0.46 0.99 17.50
N ALA A 185 -1.08 1.32 16.35
CA ALA A 185 -2.12 2.34 16.27
C ALA A 185 -3.46 1.83 16.81
N ASP A 186 -3.86 0.62 16.42
CA ASP A 186 -5.02 -0.08 16.98
C ASP A 186 -4.73 -1.58 17.10
N PRO A 187 -4.66 -2.13 18.32
CA PRO A 187 -4.42 -3.54 18.55
C PRO A 187 -5.43 -4.49 17.91
N ASN A 188 -6.62 -4.03 17.60
CA ASN A 188 -7.69 -4.83 17.00
C ASN A 188 -7.76 -4.69 15.48
N SER A 189 -6.92 -3.84 14.90
CA SER A 189 -6.94 -3.56 13.46
C SER A 189 -6.67 -4.81 12.63
N LEU A 190 -7.48 -5.02 11.60
CA LEU A 190 -7.37 -6.13 10.66
C LEU A 190 -6.27 -5.82 9.63
N VAL A 191 -5.27 -6.69 9.55
CA VAL A 191 -4.21 -6.65 8.53
C VAL A 191 -4.52 -7.70 7.48
N ILE A 192 -4.75 -7.27 6.23
CA ILE A 192 -5.11 -8.17 5.12
C ILE A 192 -4.17 -7.87 3.95
N PHE A 193 -3.38 -8.86 3.52
CA PHE A 193 -2.45 -8.67 2.39
C PHE A 193 -3.03 -9.24 1.10
N GLU A 194 -3.01 -8.43 0.04
CA GLU A 194 -3.16 -8.94 -1.32
C GLU A 194 -1.79 -9.32 -1.87
N HIS A 195 -1.43 -10.57 -1.69
CA HIS A 195 -0.15 -11.08 -2.18
C HIS A 195 -0.32 -11.93 -3.44
N LEU A 196 -1.36 -12.73 -3.50
CA LEU A 196 -1.65 -13.65 -4.59
C LEU A 196 -0.42 -14.53 -4.90
N GLY A 197 0.12 -15.14 -3.84
CA GLY A 197 1.37 -15.89 -3.88
C GLY A 197 1.31 -17.05 -4.87
N THR A 198 2.37 -17.14 -5.69
CA THR A 198 2.61 -18.24 -6.64
C THR A 198 4.05 -18.70 -6.48
N GLY A 199 4.34 -19.98 -6.75
CA GLY A 199 5.70 -20.49 -6.59
C GLY A 199 6.28 -20.23 -5.20
N GLY A 200 7.48 -19.66 -5.12
CA GLY A 200 8.16 -19.37 -3.86
C GLY A 200 7.46 -18.33 -3.00
N SER A 201 6.75 -17.37 -3.61
CA SER A 201 6.05 -16.34 -2.85
C SER A 201 4.82 -16.85 -2.09
N ALA A 202 4.32 -18.04 -2.41
CA ALA A 202 3.23 -18.67 -1.64
C ALA A 202 3.66 -19.02 -0.20
N SER A 203 4.95 -19.27 0.05
CA SER A 203 5.48 -19.53 1.39
C SER A 203 5.47 -18.29 2.28
N GLU A 204 5.55 -17.08 1.70
CA GLU A 204 5.42 -15.82 2.43
C GLU A 204 4.04 -15.66 3.07
N GLU A 205 2.98 -16.06 2.35
CA GLU A 205 1.61 -16.01 2.88
C GLU A 205 1.45 -16.91 4.11
N VAL A 206 2.07 -18.09 4.09
CA VAL A 206 2.08 -19.00 5.23
C VAL A 206 2.83 -18.38 6.42
N GLU A 207 3.96 -17.75 6.15
CA GLU A 207 4.76 -17.10 7.18
C GLU A 207 4.03 -15.92 7.82
N TRP A 208 3.34 -15.09 7.03
CA TRP A 208 2.53 -14.00 7.56
C TRP A 208 1.27 -14.50 8.29
N ALA A 209 0.61 -15.54 7.79
CA ALA A 209 -0.55 -16.12 8.48
C ALA A 209 -0.19 -16.67 9.88
N ASN A 210 1.04 -17.15 10.03
CA ASN A 210 1.58 -17.65 11.31
C ASN A 210 2.25 -16.56 12.15
N TYR A 211 2.35 -15.33 11.64
CA TYR A 211 2.90 -14.20 12.39
C TYR A 211 1.88 -13.68 13.38
N LEU A 212 2.03 -14.08 14.63
CA LEU A 212 1.14 -13.70 15.72
C LEU A 212 1.68 -12.46 16.43
N ARG A 213 0.83 -11.47 16.60
CA ARG A 213 1.15 -10.30 17.38
C ARG A 213 1.33 -10.67 18.84
N ASN A 214 2.56 -10.56 19.38
CA ASN A 214 2.89 -10.75 20.81
C ASN A 214 2.26 -12.03 21.43
N GLY A 215 2.10 -13.09 20.65
CA GLY A 215 1.49 -14.35 21.13
C GLY A 215 -0.05 -14.38 21.04
N ASP A 216 -0.70 -13.30 20.60
CA ASP A 216 -2.13 -13.31 20.31
C ASP A 216 -2.46 -14.19 19.11
N ALA A 217 -3.67 -14.75 19.07
CA ALA A 217 -4.18 -15.55 17.96
C ALA A 217 -4.54 -14.73 16.71
N LYS A 218 -3.91 -13.56 16.51
CA LYS A 218 -4.16 -12.66 15.39
C LYS A 218 -3.00 -12.74 14.41
N GLY A 219 -3.22 -13.42 13.29
CA GLY A 219 -2.30 -13.46 12.17
C GLY A 219 -2.63 -12.40 11.12
N ILE A 220 -1.78 -12.30 10.11
CA ILE A 220 -2.02 -11.48 8.94
C ILE A 220 -2.88 -12.27 7.96
N LEU A 221 -4.06 -11.73 7.63
CA LEU A 221 -5.00 -12.34 6.70
C LEU A 221 -4.50 -12.23 5.27
N GLN A 222 -4.87 -13.21 4.43
CA GLN A 222 -4.49 -13.23 3.03
C GLN A 222 -5.72 -13.03 2.13
N TRP A 223 -5.65 -12.01 1.27
CA TRP A 223 -6.66 -11.77 0.24
C TRP A 223 -6.38 -12.68 -0.95
N ARG A 224 -7.23 -13.68 -1.18
CA ARG A 224 -7.06 -14.64 -2.28
C ARG A 224 -8.23 -14.60 -3.26
N LYS A 225 -7.95 -15.00 -4.50
CA LYS A 225 -8.99 -15.31 -5.48
C LYS A 225 -9.79 -16.53 -5.00
N MET A 226 -11.06 -16.32 -4.71
CA MET A 226 -11.97 -17.40 -4.28
C MET A 226 -12.76 -18.00 -5.44
N THR A 227 -12.86 -17.30 -6.57
CA THR A 227 -13.68 -17.70 -7.72
C THR A 227 -13.22 -19.01 -8.35
N ASP A 228 -11.91 -19.18 -8.58
CA ASP A 228 -11.39 -20.39 -9.24
C ASP A 228 -11.58 -21.66 -8.39
N PRO A 229 -11.29 -21.65 -7.06
CA PRO A 229 -11.61 -22.80 -6.20
C PRO A 229 -13.10 -23.14 -6.18
N TYR A 230 -14.00 -22.15 -6.13
CA TYR A 230 -15.44 -22.39 -6.16
C TYR A 230 -15.93 -22.89 -7.50
N ALA A 231 -15.42 -22.35 -8.61
CA ALA A 231 -15.78 -22.81 -9.95
C ALA A 231 -15.35 -24.28 -10.21
N ASN A 232 -14.27 -24.72 -9.58
CA ASN A 232 -13.80 -26.10 -9.69
C ASN A 232 -14.53 -27.09 -8.77
N LEU A 233 -15.41 -26.60 -7.88
CA LEU A 233 -16.24 -27.42 -6.99
C LEU A 233 -17.65 -27.68 -7.56
N LEU A 234 -18.03 -26.99 -8.63
CA LEU A 234 -19.28 -27.13 -9.37
C LEU A 234 -19.11 -28.01 -10.61
#